data_6cac8a29596d6109681d7fb71003c257
#
_entry.id   6cac8a29596d6109681d7fb71003c257
#
_cell.length_a   1.000
_cell.length_b   1.000
_cell.length_c   1.000
_cell.angle_alpha   90.00
_cell.angle_beta   90.00
_cell.angle_gamma   90.00
#
_symmetry.space_group_name_H-M   'P 1'
#
loop_
_entity.id
_entity.type
_entity.pdbx_description
1 polymer ?
#
loop_
_entity_poly.entity_id
_entity_poly.type
_entity_poly.pdbx_seq_one_letter_code
_entity_poly.pdbx_strand_id
1 'polypeptide(L)'
;MAEQGYIPTDRIQTIHDDFWNKYWPVVITQSPSQSTWGNRLNKAPHFTEYVRQKLEKELGEDKVYTGGLKVYTTLDARKQEIAQDELSKAIKKHDDLVSGITVNYSGGADRGLVGLYYLMGSVFPIGMPFISKLDDKANYRVALERELIDAVDILTILTPGENESAAISEFQKQTAIFGKNLHVEGAAITIEPSTGYIQTMVGGYEFTPKNQFNRATMARRQTGSAFKPFVYGAAIQERVVGSGTGIMDAPLTTLTEEGEGWSPQDFDGDFLGMVPLSRALSLSLNIVSVQVFLRTGPDAVIDFSSRLLGVNPNRFPPSPALALGIAELTPLEMALGYATIANNGRRVIPFSVRYVIDQSGNIIYNEEVKIQEELQRQAKDGSIQVISEGTAYILKKMLTNVAMAGTAAMGLRDPEKGNYRGIAAGKTGSTSSFTNAWYCGFDPNYTTVIWLGFDKSSISLGRGQAASVLAVPIWGRMYNRFYGGQNYPSFGEDVIPEEVQGGGTCAYNGLSPKPGVCPVTQNLTLKPITVAGVTKAVMGNRQCDGERDHHKSMDFREFLQKEYQISDEELGKTDRKFKPRTE
;
A
#
# COMPACT_ATOMS: atom_id res chain seq x y z
N MET A 1 55.69 0.06 -1.52
CA MET A 1 55.15 -0.67 -2.68
C MET A 1 56.17 -0.78 -3.81
N ALA A 2 56.88 0.28 -4.20
CA ALA A 2 57.95 0.17 -5.20
C ALA A 2 59.17 -0.60 -4.64
N GLU A 3 59.58 -0.32 -3.42
CA GLU A 3 60.66 -1.07 -2.72
C GLU A 3 60.33 -2.57 -2.49
N GLN A 4 59.04 -2.91 -2.52
CA GLN A 4 58.54 -4.28 -2.39
C GLN A 4 58.24 -4.95 -3.73
N GLY A 5 58.52 -4.28 -4.86
CA GLY A 5 58.37 -4.83 -6.21
C GLY A 5 56.90 -4.88 -6.73
N TYR A 6 55.94 -4.28 -6.04
CA TYR A 6 54.53 -4.24 -6.50
C TYR A 6 54.27 -3.20 -7.58
N ILE A 7 55.13 -2.20 -7.71
CA ILE A 7 55.01 -1.13 -8.71
C ILE A 7 56.38 -0.92 -9.36
N PRO A 8 56.48 -0.89 -10.70
CA PRO A 8 57.71 -0.54 -11.41
C PRO A 8 58.17 0.88 -11.03
N THR A 9 59.47 1.05 -10.79
CA THR A 9 60.06 2.30 -10.28
C THR A 9 59.87 3.48 -11.25
N ASP A 10 59.86 3.21 -12.55
CA ASP A 10 59.64 4.18 -13.63
C ASP A 10 58.18 4.69 -13.70
N ARG A 11 57.22 3.99 -13.07
CA ARG A 11 55.79 4.37 -13.05
C ARG A 11 55.34 5.09 -11.79
N ILE A 12 56.17 5.22 -10.78
CA ILE A 12 55.83 5.81 -9.48
C ILE A 12 55.26 7.22 -9.67
N GLN A 13 55.98 8.06 -10.42
CA GLN A 13 55.58 9.44 -10.61
C GLN A 13 54.24 9.57 -11.40
N THR A 14 54.09 8.76 -12.43
CA THR A 14 52.87 8.74 -13.24
C THR A 14 51.64 8.29 -12.41
N ILE A 15 51.81 7.23 -11.61
CA ILE A 15 50.74 6.73 -10.72
C ILE A 15 50.38 7.74 -9.65
N HIS A 16 51.40 8.41 -9.07
CA HIS A 16 51.23 9.46 -8.08
C HIS A 16 50.44 10.64 -8.69
N ASP A 17 50.85 11.10 -9.85
CA ASP A 17 50.21 12.27 -10.52
C ASP A 17 48.79 11.94 -11.00
N ASP A 18 48.57 10.74 -11.52
CA ASP A 18 47.23 10.27 -11.87
C ASP A 18 46.33 10.14 -10.65
N PHE A 19 46.87 9.63 -9.53
CA PHE A 19 46.10 9.52 -8.28
C PHE A 19 45.68 10.92 -7.77
N TRP A 20 46.63 11.86 -7.60
CA TRP A 20 46.36 13.15 -6.99
C TRP A 20 45.64 14.14 -7.92
N ASN A 21 45.90 14.10 -9.23
CA ASN A 21 45.34 15.07 -10.17
C ASN A 21 44.04 14.60 -10.87
N LYS A 22 43.82 13.29 -10.99
CA LYS A 22 42.66 12.76 -11.69
C LYS A 22 41.71 12.00 -10.77
N TYR A 23 42.26 11.12 -9.94
CA TYR A 23 41.43 10.22 -9.13
C TYR A 23 40.99 10.86 -7.81
N TRP A 24 41.91 11.45 -7.07
CA TRP A 24 41.60 12.04 -5.75
C TRP A 24 40.58 13.17 -5.77
N PRO A 25 40.61 14.15 -6.70
CA PRO A 25 39.59 15.18 -6.77
C PRO A 25 38.18 14.64 -7.01
N VAL A 26 38.07 13.54 -7.74
CA VAL A 26 36.77 12.86 -7.96
C VAL A 26 36.31 12.16 -6.70
N VAL A 27 37.22 11.52 -5.96
CA VAL A 27 36.89 10.79 -4.72
C VAL A 27 36.46 11.73 -3.60
N ILE A 28 37.14 12.86 -3.42
CA ILE A 28 36.81 13.82 -2.34
C ILE A 28 35.54 14.65 -2.64
N THR A 29 35.17 14.79 -3.91
CA THR A 29 33.93 15.50 -4.30
C THR A 29 32.72 14.58 -4.35
N GLN A 30 32.92 13.27 -4.32
CA GLN A 30 31.82 12.30 -4.25
C GLN A 30 31.43 12.08 -2.78
N SER A 31 30.14 12.20 -2.49
CA SER A 31 29.66 11.73 -1.19
C SER A 31 30.00 10.24 -1.01
N PRO A 32 30.20 9.73 0.21
CA PRO A 32 30.47 8.33 0.45
C PRO A 32 29.44 7.37 -0.18
N SER A 33 28.19 7.83 -0.32
CA SER A 33 27.13 7.10 -1.01
C SER A 33 27.29 7.04 -2.53
N GLN A 34 28.09 7.93 -3.13
CA GLN A 34 28.36 8.00 -4.58
C GLN A 34 29.67 7.28 -4.98
N SER A 35 30.50 6.88 -4.02
CA SER A 35 31.74 6.17 -4.33
C SER A 35 31.43 4.77 -4.85
N THR A 36 32.11 4.36 -5.92
CA THR A 36 32.04 2.98 -6.45
C THR A 36 32.42 1.93 -5.41
N TRP A 37 33.22 2.28 -4.42
CA TRP A 37 33.57 1.45 -3.27
C TRP A 37 32.40 1.36 -2.28
N GLY A 38 31.72 2.45 -2.00
CA GLY A 38 30.54 2.49 -1.14
C GLY A 38 29.43 1.59 -1.65
N ASN A 39 29.14 1.60 -2.94
CA ASN A 39 28.11 0.76 -3.55
C ASN A 39 28.43 -0.74 -3.54
N ARG A 40 29.71 -1.11 -3.61
CA ARG A 40 30.12 -2.54 -3.53
C ARG A 40 30.08 -3.10 -2.12
N LEU A 41 30.29 -2.27 -1.10
CA LEU A 41 30.32 -2.66 0.31
C LEU A 41 28.99 -2.44 1.02
N ASN A 42 28.15 -1.56 0.49
CA ASN A 42 26.88 -1.17 1.10
C ASN A 42 25.75 -2.09 0.62
N LYS A 43 25.35 -3.04 1.47
CA LYS A 43 24.25 -3.99 1.18
C LYS A 43 22.85 -3.40 1.37
N ALA A 44 22.74 -2.20 1.96
CA ALA A 44 21.47 -1.55 2.26
C ALA A 44 21.54 -0.04 2.02
N PRO A 45 21.77 0.40 0.75
CA PRO A 45 22.11 1.80 0.49
C PRO A 45 21.01 2.79 0.89
N HIS A 46 19.74 2.49 0.67
CA HIS A 46 18.62 3.34 1.11
C HIS A 46 18.57 3.49 2.64
N PHE A 47 18.82 2.40 3.36
CA PHE A 47 18.86 2.43 4.83
C PHE A 47 20.09 3.17 5.35
N THR A 48 21.26 2.94 4.76
CA THR A 48 22.48 3.62 5.15
C THR A 48 22.39 5.12 4.94
N GLU A 49 21.81 5.56 3.80
CA GLU A 49 21.57 6.96 3.52
C GLU A 49 20.55 7.58 4.50
N TYR A 50 19.50 6.86 4.84
CA TYR A 50 18.54 7.27 5.86
C TYR A 50 19.20 7.46 7.23
N VAL A 51 20.07 6.53 7.64
CA VAL A 51 20.86 6.61 8.89
C VAL A 51 21.84 7.79 8.84
N ARG A 52 22.53 7.98 7.71
CA ARG A 52 23.49 9.06 7.54
C ARG A 52 22.82 10.43 7.74
N GLN A 53 21.72 10.69 7.02
CA GLN A 53 20.97 11.96 7.14
C GLN A 53 20.45 12.20 8.56
N LYS A 54 20.04 11.14 9.24
CA LYS A 54 19.62 11.22 10.63
C LYS A 54 20.78 11.61 11.55
N LEU A 55 21.92 10.97 11.40
CA LEU A 55 23.10 11.25 12.24
C LEU A 55 23.68 12.62 11.98
N GLU A 56 23.66 13.11 10.74
CA GLU A 56 24.05 14.50 10.44
C GLU A 56 23.20 15.51 11.20
N LYS A 57 21.89 15.26 11.25
CA LYS A 57 20.96 16.13 12.01
C LYS A 57 21.20 16.06 13.53
N GLU A 58 21.54 14.90 14.07
CA GLU A 58 21.70 14.66 15.52
C GLU A 58 23.10 15.03 16.03
N LEU A 59 24.15 14.75 15.25
CA LEU A 59 25.55 14.87 15.68
C LEU A 59 26.31 15.96 14.94
N GLY A 60 25.79 16.45 13.81
CA GLY A 60 26.46 17.37 12.90
C GLY A 60 27.34 16.66 11.87
N GLU A 61 27.50 17.29 10.69
CA GLU A 61 28.25 16.75 9.55
C GLU A 61 29.69 16.42 9.90
N ASP A 62 30.40 17.33 10.57
CA ASP A 62 31.81 17.18 10.92
C ASP A 62 32.06 15.87 11.69
N LYS A 63 31.23 15.59 12.70
CA LYS A 63 31.39 14.34 13.48
C LYS A 63 31.09 13.11 12.66
N VAL A 64 30.09 13.15 11.78
CA VAL A 64 29.70 12.01 10.95
C VAL A 64 30.82 11.64 9.98
N TYR A 65 31.47 12.62 9.35
CA TYR A 65 32.48 12.37 8.31
C TYR A 65 33.92 12.26 8.83
N THR A 66 34.25 12.95 9.93
CA THR A 66 35.63 12.98 10.44
C THR A 66 35.79 12.25 11.76
N GLY A 67 34.69 11.94 12.46
CA GLY A 67 34.73 11.37 13.81
C GLY A 67 35.11 9.92 13.92
N GLY A 68 35.32 9.19 12.82
CA GLY A 68 35.64 7.75 12.83
C GLY A 68 34.63 6.91 13.57
N LEU A 69 33.33 7.24 13.40
CA LEU A 69 32.23 6.65 14.13
C LEU A 69 31.94 5.21 13.74
N LYS A 70 31.57 4.40 14.71
CA LYS A 70 30.96 3.08 14.50
C LYS A 70 29.49 3.15 14.87
N VAL A 71 28.61 2.89 13.90
CA VAL A 71 27.16 3.01 14.05
C VAL A 71 26.55 1.61 14.14
N TYR A 72 25.91 1.34 15.25
CA TYR A 72 25.15 0.10 15.47
C TYR A 72 23.69 0.36 15.15
N THR A 73 23.17 -0.36 14.17
CA THR A 73 21.83 -0.15 13.63
C THR A 73 20.86 -1.26 14.01
N THR A 74 19.57 -1.05 13.73
CA THR A 74 18.52 -2.05 13.95
C THR A 74 18.35 -3.02 12.78
N LEU A 75 19.04 -2.78 11.66
CA LEU A 75 18.89 -3.54 10.42
C LEU A 75 19.32 -4.99 10.61
N ASP A 76 18.51 -5.94 10.16
CA ASP A 76 18.89 -7.33 9.99
C ASP A 76 19.41 -7.54 8.55
N ALA A 77 20.69 -7.75 8.41
CA ALA A 77 21.36 -7.85 7.10
C ALA A 77 20.81 -9.01 6.24
N ARG A 78 20.44 -10.15 6.86
CA ARG A 78 19.84 -11.29 6.15
C ARG A 78 18.45 -10.97 5.65
N LYS A 79 17.60 -10.37 6.48
CA LYS A 79 16.25 -9.98 6.09
C LYS A 79 16.29 -8.88 5.04
N GLN A 80 17.22 -7.93 5.14
CA GLN A 80 17.42 -6.88 4.15
C GLN A 80 17.77 -7.45 2.78
N GLU A 81 18.69 -8.40 2.71
CA GLU A 81 19.05 -9.06 1.46
C GLU A 81 17.85 -9.80 0.85
N ILE A 82 17.07 -10.49 1.66
CA ILE A 82 15.84 -11.15 1.22
C ILE A 82 14.84 -10.14 0.68
N ALA A 83 14.61 -9.04 1.39
CA ALA A 83 13.66 -8.01 0.98
C ALA A 83 14.06 -7.35 -0.34
N GLN A 84 15.34 -7.01 -0.49
CA GLN A 84 15.87 -6.44 -1.74
C GLN A 84 15.73 -7.43 -2.91
N ASP A 85 16.09 -8.69 -2.70
CA ASP A 85 16.04 -9.73 -3.74
C ASP A 85 14.61 -10.00 -4.21
N GLU A 86 13.66 -10.18 -3.29
CA GLU A 86 12.26 -10.45 -3.63
C GLU A 86 11.58 -9.27 -4.31
N LEU A 87 11.84 -8.04 -3.84
CA LEU A 87 11.29 -6.83 -4.46
C LEU A 87 11.88 -6.62 -5.85
N SER A 88 13.22 -6.71 -6.00
CA SER A 88 13.89 -6.51 -7.29
C SER A 88 13.47 -7.53 -8.34
N LYS A 89 13.31 -8.82 -7.96
CA LYS A 89 12.79 -9.86 -8.84
C LYS A 89 11.37 -9.56 -9.33
N ALA A 90 10.52 -9.08 -8.43
CA ALA A 90 9.14 -8.76 -8.77
C ALA A 90 9.05 -7.54 -9.70
N ILE A 91 9.82 -6.50 -9.43
CA ILE A 91 9.90 -5.31 -10.27
C ILE A 91 10.41 -5.69 -11.66
N LYS A 92 11.54 -6.43 -11.75
CA LYS A 92 12.10 -6.88 -13.02
C LYS A 92 11.09 -7.71 -13.82
N LYS A 93 10.41 -8.67 -13.17
CA LYS A 93 9.37 -9.47 -13.83
C LYS A 93 8.25 -8.59 -14.40
N HIS A 94 7.85 -7.55 -13.69
CA HIS A 94 6.83 -6.62 -14.15
C HIS A 94 7.33 -5.72 -15.29
N ASP A 95 8.56 -5.21 -15.18
CA ASP A 95 9.21 -4.46 -16.27
C ASP A 95 9.35 -5.29 -17.54
N ASP A 96 9.69 -6.58 -17.43
CA ASP A 96 9.76 -7.50 -18.57
C ASP A 96 8.38 -7.70 -19.22
N LEU A 97 7.30 -7.76 -18.42
CA LEU A 97 5.93 -7.79 -18.92
C LEU A 97 5.58 -6.50 -19.65
N VAL A 98 5.95 -5.36 -19.10
CA VAL A 98 5.72 -4.04 -19.68
C VAL A 98 6.55 -3.83 -20.93
N SER A 99 7.84 -4.16 -20.93
CA SER A 99 8.73 -4.06 -22.10
C SER A 99 8.33 -5.01 -23.22
N GLY A 100 7.81 -6.19 -22.90
CA GLY A 100 7.22 -7.13 -23.85
C GLY A 100 5.92 -6.62 -24.50
N ILE A 101 5.29 -5.58 -23.89
CA ILE A 101 4.13 -4.87 -24.43
C ILE A 101 4.56 -3.81 -25.48
N THR A 102 5.82 -3.39 -25.52
CA THR A 102 6.37 -2.66 -26.67
C THR A 102 6.41 -3.58 -27.87
N VAL A 103 5.22 -3.85 -28.41
CA VAL A 103 5.04 -4.66 -29.61
C VAL A 103 5.90 -4.09 -30.72
N ASN A 104 6.73 -4.92 -31.31
CA ASN A 104 7.36 -4.67 -32.60
C ASN A 104 6.26 -4.47 -33.66
N TYR A 105 5.78 -3.25 -33.80
CA TYR A 105 5.01 -2.85 -34.97
C TYR A 105 5.97 -2.75 -36.13
N SER A 106 6.15 -3.83 -36.84
CA SER A 106 7.01 -3.91 -38.02
C SER A 106 6.36 -3.35 -39.29
N GLY A 107 5.11 -2.92 -39.25
CA GLY A 107 4.38 -2.37 -40.39
C GLY A 107 3.99 -0.90 -40.22
N GLY A 108 4.46 -0.01 -41.08
CA GLY A 108 4.17 1.43 -41.01
C GLY A 108 2.68 1.82 -41.20
N ALA A 109 1.92 0.97 -41.91
CA ALA A 109 0.49 1.20 -42.17
C ALA A 109 -0.40 0.90 -40.95
N ASP A 110 -0.02 -0.08 -40.12
CA ASP A 110 -0.82 -0.46 -38.94
C ASP A 110 -0.73 0.57 -37.81
N ARG A 111 0.35 1.35 -37.76
CA ARG A 111 0.56 2.38 -36.71
C ARG A 111 -0.37 3.58 -36.85
N GLY A 112 -0.56 4.04 -38.08
CA GLY A 112 -1.46 5.15 -38.38
C GLY A 112 -2.94 4.77 -38.17
N LEU A 113 -3.31 3.54 -38.53
CA LEU A 113 -4.66 3.02 -38.33
C LEU A 113 -5.02 2.83 -36.86
N VAL A 114 -4.09 2.36 -36.02
CA VAL A 114 -4.33 2.18 -34.57
C VAL A 114 -4.47 3.53 -33.89
N GLY A 115 -3.63 4.53 -34.21
CA GLY A 115 -3.77 5.89 -33.66
C GLY A 115 -5.07 6.57 -34.09
N LEU A 116 -5.45 6.45 -35.35
CA LEU A 116 -6.73 6.97 -35.89
C LEU A 116 -7.94 6.26 -35.23
N TYR A 117 -7.81 4.97 -34.96
CA TYR A 117 -8.85 4.15 -34.32
C TYR A 117 -9.09 4.56 -32.87
N TYR A 118 -8.02 4.86 -32.10
CA TYR A 118 -8.13 5.39 -30.74
C TYR A 118 -8.67 6.82 -30.73
N LEU A 119 -8.25 7.65 -31.67
CA LEU A 119 -8.78 9.01 -31.82
C LEU A 119 -10.30 8.99 -32.11
N MET A 120 -10.75 8.10 -33.00
CA MET A 120 -12.19 7.95 -33.31
C MET A 120 -12.96 7.36 -32.13
N GLY A 121 -12.40 6.44 -31.35
CA GLY A 121 -13.03 5.87 -30.17
C GLY A 121 -13.15 6.84 -28.98
N SER A 122 -12.27 7.85 -28.90
CA SER A 122 -12.36 8.91 -27.87
C SER A 122 -13.38 10.00 -28.24
N VAL A 123 -13.63 10.21 -29.52
CA VAL A 123 -14.56 11.24 -30.02
C VAL A 123 -15.98 10.69 -30.22
N PHE A 124 -16.11 9.42 -30.58
CA PHE A 124 -17.39 8.77 -30.84
C PHE A 124 -17.58 7.54 -29.94
N PRO A 125 -18.68 7.42 -29.16
CA PRO A 125 -18.97 6.27 -28.33
C PRO A 125 -19.44 5.08 -29.16
N ILE A 126 -18.56 4.56 -30.01
CA ILE A 126 -18.83 3.37 -30.82
C ILE A 126 -18.20 2.17 -30.09
N GLY A 127 -19.04 1.36 -29.49
CA GLY A 127 -18.61 0.06 -28.91
C GLY A 127 -18.11 -0.85 -30.03
N MET A 128 -16.80 -1.17 -30.01
CA MET A 128 -16.18 -1.98 -31.04
C MET A 128 -15.77 -3.34 -30.51
N PRO A 129 -16.26 -4.44 -31.09
CA PRO A 129 -16.02 -5.80 -30.58
C PRO A 129 -14.60 -6.33 -30.80
N PHE A 130 -13.73 -5.56 -31.47
CA PHE A 130 -12.35 -5.97 -31.78
C PHE A 130 -11.34 -5.63 -30.69
N ILE A 131 -11.68 -4.74 -29.77
CA ILE A 131 -10.79 -4.23 -28.71
C ILE A 131 -10.60 -5.24 -27.57
N SER A 132 -11.55 -6.14 -27.33
CA SER A 132 -11.53 -7.07 -26.18
C SER A 132 -10.38 -8.08 -26.19
N LYS A 133 -9.77 -8.40 -27.34
CA LYS A 133 -8.62 -9.32 -27.43
C LYS A 133 -7.26 -8.63 -27.42
N LEU A 134 -7.21 -7.32 -27.68
CA LEU A 134 -6.02 -6.47 -27.56
C LEU A 134 -5.88 -5.86 -26.15
N ASP A 135 -6.91 -5.98 -25.34
CA ASP A 135 -7.17 -5.19 -24.14
C ASP A 135 -6.11 -5.35 -23.04
N ASP A 136 -5.58 -6.55 -22.82
CA ASP A 136 -4.67 -6.78 -21.69
C ASP A 136 -3.25 -6.23 -21.90
N LYS A 137 -2.83 -6.10 -23.18
CA LYS A 137 -1.53 -5.53 -23.55
C LYS A 137 -1.61 -4.06 -23.93
N ALA A 138 -2.76 -3.60 -24.39
CA ALA A 138 -3.00 -2.24 -24.86
C ALA A 138 -3.22 -1.23 -23.73
N ASN A 139 -3.74 -1.64 -22.57
CA ASN A 139 -4.13 -0.75 -21.49
C ASN A 139 -2.96 0.04 -20.86
N TYR A 140 -1.78 -0.55 -20.81
CA TYR A 140 -0.60 0.14 -20.31
C TYR A 140 -0.15 1.28 -21.25
N ARG A 141 -0.23 1.02 -22.53
CA ARG A 141 0.11 1.97 -23.58
C ARG A 141 -0.93 3.08 -23.69
N VAL A 142 -2.20 2.77 -23.49
CA VAL A 142 -3.30 3.75 -23.49
C VAL A 142 -3.16 4.77 -22.36
N ALA A 143 -2.71 4.35 -21.16
CA ALA A 143 -2.44 5.31 -20.08
C ALA A 143 -1.27 6.25 -20.42
N LEU A 144 -0.25 5.74 -21.11
CA LEU A 144 0.89 6.52 -21.60
C LEU A 144 0.47 7.47 -22.75
N GLU A 145 -0.37 6.98 -23.66
CA GLU A 145 -0.85 7.73 -24.82
C GLU A 145 -1.87 8.81 -24.42
N ARG A 146 -2.69 8.58 -23.39
CA ARG A 146 -3.71 9.55 -22.92
C ARG A 146 -3.11 10.88 -22.46
N GLU A 147 -1.98 10.87 -21.78
CA GLU A 147 -1.30 12.11 -21.35
C GLU A 147 -0.54 12.81 -22.48
N LEU A 148 -0.25 12.10 -23.55
CA LEU A 148 0.45 12.63 -24.71
C LEU A 148 -0.51 13.09 -25.82
N ILE A 149 -1.72 12.55 -25.87
CA ILE A 149 -2.78 12.96 -26.82
C ILE A 149 -3.14 14.44 -26.62
N ASP A 150 -3.28 14.91 -25.38
CA ASP A 150 -3.58 16.32 -25.09
C ASP A 150 -2.50 17.26 -25.64
N ALA A 151 -1.22 16.84 -25.65
CA ALA A 151 -0.13 17.62 -26.22
C ALA A 151 -0.09 17.54 -27.76
N VAL A 152 -0.49 16.41 -28.33
CA VAL A 152 -0.56 16.22 -29.79
C VAL A 152 -1.76 16.93 -30.40
N ASP A 153 -2.92 16.90 -29.73
CA ASP A 153 -4.11 17.62 -30.17
C ASP A 153 -3.88 19.14 -30.20
N ILE A 154 -3.16 19.67 -29.21
CA ILE A 154 -2.77 21.09 -29.20
C ILE A 154 -1.80 21.41 -30.34
N LEU A 155 -0.85 20.50 -30.64
CA LEU A 155 0.12 20.69 -31.73
C LEU A 155 -0.55 20.59 -33.12
N THR A 156 -1.49 19.67 -33.34
CA THR A 156 -2.20 19.50 -34.62
C THR A 156 -3.18 20.65 -34.87
N ILE A 157 -3.79 21.24 -33.86
CA ILE A 157 -4.63 22.44 -33.96
C ILE A 157 -3.80 23.69 -34.33
N LEU A 158 -2.55 23.74 -33.82
CA LEU A 158 -1.65 24.89 -34.03
C LEU A 158 -0.85 24.85 -35.35
N THR A 159 -0.75 23.69 -35.99
CA THR A 159 0.01 23.52 -37.24
C THR A 159 -0.75 22.72 -38.29
N PRO A 160 -1.80 23.30 -38.93
CA PRO A 160 -2.49 22.63 -40.02
C PRO A 160 -1.63 22.64 -41.28
N GLY A 161 -1.27 21.46 -41.79
CA GLY A 161 -0.57 21.26 -43.06
C GLY A 161 0.83 20.63 -42.89
N GLU A 162 1.58 20.44 -43.92
CA GLU A 162 2.84 19.74 -44.22
C GLU A 162 3.75 19.18 -43.10
N ASN A 163 3.50 19.46 -41.83
CA ASN A 163 4.30 19.02 -40.65
C ASN A 163 3.72 17.85 -39.85
N GLU A 164 2.57 17.28 -40.26
CA GLU A 164 1.96 16.15 -39.53
C GLU A 164 2.92 14.95 -39.42
N SER A 165 3.65 14.64 -40.47
CA SER A 165 4.60 13.50 -40.45
C SER A 165 5.81 13.75 -39.54
N ALA A 166 6.24 15.00 -39.40
CA ALA A 166 7.34 15.38 -38.51
C ALA A 166 6.89 15.38 -37.02
N ALA A 167 5.68 15.89 -36.73
CA ALA A 167 5.11 15.89 -35.39
C ALA A 167 4.83 14.46 -34.93
N ILE A 168 4.27 13.59 -35.77
CA ILE A 168 4.05 12.17 -35.49
C ILE A 168 5.38 11.44 -35.28
N SER A 169 6.41 11.75 -36.08
CA SER A 169 7.74 11.15 -35.93
C SER A 169 8.43 11.58 -34.64
N GLU A 170 8.31 12.86 -34.25
CA GLU A 170 8.86 13.37 -32.99
C GLU A 170 8.11 12.83 -31.80
N PHE A 171 6.79 12.74 -31.87
CA PHE A 171 5.94 12.05 -30.88
C PHE A 171 6.33 10.58 -30.70
N GLN A 172 6.56 9.85 -31.81
CA GLN A 172 7.01 8.46 -31.73
C GLN A 172 8.41 8.32 -31.14
N LYS A 173 9.31 9.28 -31.36
CA LYS A 173 10.63 9.31 -30.71
C LYS A 173 10.52 9.60 -29.24
N GLN A 174 9.69 10.57 -28.86
CA GLN A 174 9.50 10.91 -27.45
C GLN A 174 8.77 9.81 -26.66
N THR A 175 7.76 9.16 -27.25
CA THR A 175 7.12 7.97 -26.66
C THR A 175 8.08 6.79 -26.53
N ALA A 176 8.95 6.57 -27.50
CA ALA A 176 9.96 5.52 -27.45
C ALA A 176 11.05 5.83 -26.37
N ILE A 177 11.41 7.09 -26.20
CA ILE A 177 12.35 7.55 -25.17
C ILE A 177 11.67 7.48 -23.79
N PHE A 178 10.42 7.90 -23.69
CA PHE A 178 9.65 7.86 -22.46
C PHE A 178 9.39 6.41 -21.99
N GLY A 179 8.98 5.53 -22.91
CA GLY A 179 8.79 4.11 -22.61
C GLY A 179 10.07 3.36 -22.22
N LYS A 180 11.23 3.76 -22.75
CA LYS A 180 12.53 3.17 -22.38
C LYS A 180 13.01 3.56 -20.97
N ASN A 181 12.54 4.70 -20.46
CA ASN A 181 12.94 5.21 -19.15
C ASN A 181 11.87 4.96 -18.06
N LEU A 182 10.78 4.29 -18.41
CA LEU A 182 9.69 4.03 -17.49
C LEU A 182 9.91 2.68 -16.81
N HIS A 183 10.28 2.74 -15.54
CA HIS A 183 10.48 1.56 -14.71
C HIS A 183 9.46 1.54 -13.59
N VAL A 184 8.91 0.36 -13.30
CA VAL A 184 8.15 0.14 -12.07
C VAL A 184 9.12 0.27 -10.91
N GLU A 185 8.66 0.95 -9.88
CA GLU A 185 9.39 1.12 -8.65
C GLU A 185 8.64 0.45 -7.50
N GLY A 186 9.33 0.29 -6.39
CA GLY A 186 8.73 -0.32 -5.22
C GLY A 186 9.44 0.06 -3.94
N ALA A 187 8.78 -0.20 -2.84
CA ALA A 187 9.36 -0.08 -1.52
C ALA A 187 8.94 -1.25 -0.63
N ALA A 188 9.82 -1.66 0.24
CA ALA A 188 9.53 -2.62 1.30
C ALA A 188 10.16 -2.16 2.61
N ILE A 189 9.37 -2.08 3.67
CA ILE A 189 9.84 -1.75 5.01
C ILE A 189 9.28 -2.72 6.03
N THR A 190 10.15 -3.24 6.89
CA THR A 190 9.78 -4.16 7.96
C THR A 190 10.12 -3.55 9.31
N ILE A 191 9.13 -3.51 10.20
CA ILE A 191 9.25 -3.06 11.59
C ILE A 191 8.99 -4.27 12.50
N GLU A 192 9.76 -4.41 13.56
CA GLU A 192 9.49 -5.30 14.68
C GLU A 192 8.61 -4.55 15.70
N PRO A 193 7.32 -4.90 15.85
CA PRO A 193 6.39 -4.11 16.65
C PRO A 193 6.75 -4.03 18.14
N SER A 194 7.39 -5.06 18.67
CA SER A 194 7.78 -5.15 20.09
C SER A 194 8.90 -4.19 20.48
N THR A 195 9.81 -3.88 19.54
CA THR A 195 11.00 -3.05 19.79
C THR A 195 10.97 -1.71 19.07
N GLY A 196 10.25 -1.61 17.95
CA GLY A 196 10.32 -0.49 17.02
C GLY A 196 11.50 -0.57 16.04
N TYR A 197 12.27 -1.66 16.02
CA TYR A 197 13.40 -1.84 15.12
C TYR A 197 12.96 -1.85 13.66
N ILE A 198 13.57 -0.99 12.85
CA ILE A 198 13.47 -1.09 11.39
C ILE A 198 14.42 -2.21 10.94
N GLN A 199 13.87 -3.38 10.69
CA GLN A 199 14.61 -4.60 10.34
C GLN A 199 15.04 -4.62 8.87
N THR A 200 14.22 -4.02 7.98
CA THR A 200 14.53 -3.86 6.55
C THR A 200 14.02 -2.53 6.03
N MET A 201 14.74 -1.95 5.06
CA MET A 201 14.29 -0.77 4.33
C MET A 201 14.82 -0.82 2.90
N VAL A 202 13.93 -1.06 1.96
CA VAL A 202 14.19 -1.02 0.52
C VAL A 202 13.38 0.13 -0.07
N GLY A 203 14.03 1.11 -0.65
CA GLY A 203 13.40 2.33 -1.15
C GLY A 203 13.30 2.41 -2.68
N GLY A 204 13.66 1.35 -3.39
CA GLY A 204 13.60 1.31 -4.85
C GLY A 204 14.24 0.06 -5.42
N TYR A 205 14.11 -0.12 -6.75
CA TYR A 205 14.75 -1.21 -7.48
C TYR A 205 16.27 -1.15 -7.36
N GLU A 206 16.83 0.04 -7.61
CA GLU A 206 18.27 0.30 -7.54
C GLU A 206 18.55 1.60 -6.79
N PHE A 207 19.72 1.65 -6.14
CA PHE A 207 20.27 2.88 -5.58
C PHE A 207 21.49 3.30 -6.42
N THR A 208 21.34 4.39 -7.14
CA THR A 208 22.38 4.93 -8.03
C THR A 208 22.56 6.43 -7.77
N PRO A 209 23.65 7.07 -8.22
CA PRO A 209 23.81 8.52 -8.12
C PRO A 209 22.64 9.33 -8.72
N LYS A 210 21.93 8.74 -9.68
CA LYS A 210 20.77 9.37 -10.34
C LYS A 210 19.43 9.00 -9.69
N ASN A 211 19.38 7.94 -8.90
CA ASN A 211 18.17 7.47 -8.22
C ASN A 211 18.50 7.14 -6.75
N GLN A 212 18.47 8.17 -5.90
CA GLN A 212 18.69 8.06 -4.46
C GLN A 212 17.38 8.23 -3.66
N PHE A 213 16.25 8.38 -4.36
CA PHE A 213 14.96 8.62 -3.75
C PHE A 213 14.50 7.39 -2.96
N ASN A 214 14.42 7.55 -1.63
CA ASN A 214 13.97 6.48 -0.74
C ASN A 214 12.45 6.45 -0.66
N ARG A 215 11.81 5.63 -1.48
CA ARG A 215 10.35 5.54 -1.56
C ARG A 215 9.72 4.99 -0.28
N ALA A 216 10.48 4.25 0.53
CA ALA A 216 9.98 3.74 1.81
C ALA A 216 9.62 4.86 2.79
N THR A 217 10.32 6.01 2.72
CA THR A 217 10.18 7.12 3.68
C THR A 217 9.70 8.41 3.04
N MET A 218 9.83 8.57 1.72
CA MET A 218 9.60 9.84 1.04
C MET A 218 8.45 9.80 0.03
N ALA A 219 8.14 8.65 -0.58
CA ALA A 219 7.07 8.56 -1.56
C ALA A 219 5.71 8.52 -0.87
N ARG A 220 4.96 9.60 -0.99
CA ARG A 220 3.56 9.66 -0.59
C ARG A 220 2.69 9.17 -1.75
N ARG A 221 1.85 8.19 -1.47
CA ARG A 221 1.00 7.55 -2.48
C ARG A 221 -0.36 7.24 -1.90
N GLN A 222 -1.40 7.32 -2.72
CA GLN A 222 -2.73 6.90 -2.34
C GLN A 222 -2.73 5.44 -1.91
N THR A 223 -3.27 5.18 -0.73
CA THR A 223 -3.21 3.87 -0.09
C THR A 223 -4.30 2.91 -0.56
N GLY A 224 -5.34 3.46 -1.20
CA GLY A 224 -6.50 2.68 -1.59
C GLY A 224 -7.08 1.90 -0.41
N SER A 225 -7.59 0.73 -0.66
CA SER A 225 -8.23 -0.11 0.38
C SER A 225 -7.33 -0.52 1.56
N ALA A 226 -6.01 -0.25 1.52
CA ALA A 226 -5.15 -0.46 2.69
C ALA A 226 -5.46 0.53 3.82
N PHE A 227 -6.20 1.60 3.56
CA PHE A 227 -6.67 2.55 4.58
C PHE A 227 -7.90 2.05 5.36
N LYS A 228 -8.70 1.16 4.80
CA LYS A 228 -9.97 0.68 5.41
C LYS A 228 -9.85 0.20 6.87
N PRO A 229 -8.78 -0.51 7.30
CA PRO A 229 -8.64 -0.91 8.70
C PRO A 229 -8.66 0.25 9.69
N PHE A 230 -8.23 1.45 9.31
CA PHE A 230 -8.28 2.63 10.17
C PHE A 230 -9.72 3.15 10.31
N VAL A 231 -10.51 3.12 9.23
CA VAL A 231 -11.94 3.46 9.26
C VAL A 231 -12.72 2.49 10.13
N TYR A 232 -12.50 1.18 9.94
CA TYR A 232 -13.16 0.14 10.72
C TYR A 232 -12.72 0.16 12.18
N GLY A 233 -11.44 0.44 12.42
CA GLY A 233 -10.89 0.58 13.77
C GLY A 233 -11.49 1.75 14.53
N ALA A 234 -11.64 2.90 13.90
CA ALA A 234 -12.33 4.05 14.46
C ALA A 234 -13.77 3.71 14.84
N ALA A 235 -14.51 3.07 13.94
CA ALA A 235 -15.89 2.67 14.18
C ALA A 235 -16.04 1.67 15.33
N ILE A 236 -15.10 0.72 15.49
CA ILE A 236 -15.06 -0.22 16.60
C ILE A 236 -14.71 0.51 17.89
N GLN A 237 -13.68 1.37 17.87
CA GLN A 237 -13.25 2.16 19.04
C GLN A 237 -14.38 3.03 19.59
N GLU A 238 -15.18 3.65 18.68
CA GLU A 238 -16.33 4.46 19.03
C GLU A 238 -17.61 3.65 19.33
N ARG A 239 -17.53 2.30 19.25
CA ARG A 239 -18.66 1.38 19.48
C ARG A 239 -19.82 1.58 18.51
N VAL A 240 -19.55 2.08 17.33
CA VAL A 240 -20.53 2.19 16.24
C VAL A 240 -20.87 0.82 15.66
N VAL A 241 -19.85 -0.06 15.56
CA VAL A 241 -19.98 -1.40 14.98
C VAL A 241 -19.14 -2.42 15.75
N GLY A 242 -19.49 -3.71 15.58
CA GLY A 242 -18.65 -4.86 15.95
C GLY A 242 -18.27 -5.64 14.70
N SER A 243 -17.41 -6.65 14.84
CA SER A 243 -16.89 -7.44 13.70
C SER A 243 -17.98 -8.16 12.89
N GLY A 244 -19.07 -8.54 13.54
CA GLY A 244 -20.21 -9.23 12.92
C GLY A 244 -21.41 -8.32 12.65
N THR A 245 -21.30 -7.00 12.84
CA THR A 245 -22.42 -6.08 12.55
C THR A 245 -22.78 -6.13 11.08
N GLY A 246 -24.07 -6.33 10.77
CA GLY A 246 -24.61 -6.32 9.42
C GLY A 246 -24.66 -4.89 8.86
N ILE A 247 -24.08 -4.69 7.70
CA ILE A 247 -24.13 -3.43 6.95
C ILE A 247 -24.64 -3.74 5.55
N MET A 248 -25.51 -2.87 5.02
CA MET A 248 -26.09 -3.03 3.70
C MET A 248 -25.08 -2.65 2.61
N ASP A 249 -24.75 -3.60 1.76
CA ASP A 249 -24.00 -3.38 0.54
C ASP A 249 -24.99 -3.14 -0.61
N ALA A 250 -25.26 -1.88 -0.89
CA ALA A 250 -26.28 -1.42 -1.82
C ALA A 250 -25.85 -0.09 -2.44
N PRO A 251 -26.39 0.30 -3.59
CA PRO A 251 -26.09 1.57 -4.22
C PRO A 251 -26.23 2.75 -3.25
N LEU A 252 -25.18 3.54 -3.17
CA LEU A 252 -25.07 4.68 -2.26
C LEU A 252 -24.68 5.92 -3.07
N THR A 253 -25.37 7.02 -2.85
CA THR A 253 -24.95 8.34 -3.35
C THR A 253 -24.74 9.26 -2.15
N THR A 254 -23.59 9.90 -2.08
CA THR A 254 -23.26 10.93 -1.10
C THR A 254 -22.95 12.24 -1.82
N LEU A 255 -22.87 13.33 -1.09
CA LEU A 255 -22.43 14.61 -1.65
C LEU A 255 -20.92 14.78 -1.43
N THR A 256 -20.24 15.32 -2.43
CA THR A 256 -18.86 15.82 -2.26
C THR A 256 -18.88 17.15 -1.50
N GLU A 257 -17.70 17.67 -1.16
CA GLU A 257 -17.58 19.00 -0.54
C GLU A 257 -18.13 20.13 -1.43
N GLU A 258 -18.05 19.95 -2.76
CA GLU A 258 -18.62 20.87 -3.75
C GLU A 258 -20.14 20.71 -3.94
N GLY A 259 -20.76 19.75 -3.25
CA GLY A 259 -22.19 19.47 -3.33
C GLY A 259 -22.60 18.61 -4.53
N GLU A 260 -21.64 18.03 -5.24
CA GLU A 260 -21.91 17.10 -6.34
C GLU A 260 -22.23 15.69 -5.81
N GLY A 261 -23.11 14.98 -6.51
CA GLY A 261 -23.44 13.59 -6.18
C GLY A 261 -22.28 12.65 -6.52
N TRP A 262 -21.76 11.94 -5.52
CA TRP A 262 -20.73 10.93 -5.68
C TRP A 262 -21.25 9.54 -5.27
N SER A 263 -21.06 8.56 -6.15
CA SER A 263 -21.53 7.18 -5.95
C SER A 263 -20.33 6.23 -5.99
N PRO A 264 -19.89 5.72 -4.82
CA PRO A 264 -18.84 4.69 -4.79
C PRO A 264 -19.36 3.40 -5.43
N GLN A 265 -18.47 2.69 -6.13
CA GLN A 265 -18.74 1.38 -6.70
C GLN A 265 -17.80 0.33 -6.12
N ASP A 266 -18.27 -0.89 -5.97
CA ASP A 266 -17.43 -2.03 -5.69
C ASP A 266 -16.69 -2.48 -6.95
N PHE A 267 -15.58 -3.21 -6.76
CA PHE A 267 -14.69 -3.58 -7.86
C PHE A 267 -15.39 -4.43 -8.93
N ASP A 268 -16.28 -5.30 -8.50
CA ASP A 268 -17.01 -6.22 -9.38
C ASP A 268 -18.33 -5.60 -9.93
N GLY A 269 -18.75 -4.46 -9.38
CA GLY A 269 -19.98 -3.78 -9.77
C GLY A 269 -21.26 -4.42 -9.26
N ASP A 270 -21.15 -5.51 -8.49
CA ASP A 270 -22.25 -6.27 -7.90
C ASP A 270 -22.52 -5.82 -6.45
N PHE A 271 -23.70 -6.10 -5.94
CA PHE A 271 -24.12 -5.82 -4.57
C PHE A 271 -24.41 -7.12 -3.81
N LEU A 272 -24.02 -7.17 -2.55
CA LEU A 272 -24.22 -8.35 -1.70
C LEU A 272 -25.41 -8.22 -0.73
N GLY A 273 -26.09 -7.09 -0.70
CA GLY A 273 -27.12 -6.83 0.30
C GLY A 273 -26.54 -6.72 1.71
N MET A 274 -27.23 -7.25 2.72
CA MET A 274 -26.70 -7.25 4.09
C MET A 274 -25.51 -8.19 4.24
N VAL A 275 -24.39 -7.68 4.75
CA VAL A 275 -23.14 -8.43 4.92
C VAL A 275 -22.48 -8.14 6.27
N PRO A 276 -21.90 -9.16 6.96
CA PRO A 276 -21.16 -8.90 8.20
C PRO A 276 -19.91 -8.05 7.94
N LEU A 277 -19.60 -7.14 8.86
CA LEU A 277 -18.50 -6.20 8.72
C LEU A 277 -17.16 -6.90 8.44
N SER A 278 -16.86 -8.01 9.11
CA SER A 278 -15.63 -8.80 8.90
C SER A 278 -15.55 -9.36 7.47
N ARG A 279 -16.67 -9.80 6.90
CA ARG A 279 -16.76 -10.26 5.51
C ARG A 279 -16.57 -9.11 4.54
N ALA A 280 -17.20 -7.96 4.80
CA ALA A 280 -17.04 -6.75 3.99
C ALA A 280 -15.57 -6.30 3.91
N LEU A 281 -14.83 -6.34 5.03
CA LEU A 281 -13.39 -6.05 5.04
C LEU A 281 -12.59 -7.11 4.25
N SER A 282 -12.95 -8.39 4.38
CA SER A 282 -12.28 -9.50 3.68
C SER A 282 -12.44 -9.42 2.17
N LEU A 283 -13.61 -9.02 1.70
CA LEU A 283 -13.92 -8.77 0.29
C LEU A 283 -13.52 -7.37 -0.17
N SER A 284 -13.14 -6.50 0.78
CA SER A 284 -12.74 -5.11 0.50
C SER A 284 -13.86 -4.24 -0.11
N LEU A 285 -15.12 -4.43 0.29
CA LEU A 285 -16.26 -3.68 -0.24
C LEU A 285 -16.11 -2.18 0.00
N ASN A 286 -16.31 -1.39 -1.03
CA ASN A 286 -16.17 0.07 -0.99
C ASN A 286 -17.38 0.73 -0.35
N ILE A 287 -18.56 0.33 -0.77
CA ILE A 287 -19.83 0.92 -0.32
C ILE A 287 -19.98 0.76 1.19
N VAL A 288 -19.72 -0.45 1.71
CA VAL A 288 -19.76 -0.72 3.15
C VAL A 288 -18.76 0.15 3.90
N SER A 289 -17.54 0.32 3.35
CA SER A 289 -16.50 1.16 3.99
C SER A 289 -16.92 2.62 4.07
N VAL A 290 -17.54 3.16 3.03
CA VAL A 290 -18.08 4.52 3.03
C VAL A 290 -19.23 4.66 4.03
N GLN A 291 -20.14 3.69 4.13
CA GLN A 291 -21.21 3.72 5.13
C GLN A 291 -20.66 3.67 6.57
N VAL A 292 -19.64 2.87 6.82
CA VAL A 292 -18.97 2.82 8.13
C VAL A 292 -18.35 4.18 8.46
N PHE A 293 -17.66 4.81 7.50
CA PHE A 293 -17.11 6.15 7.66
C PHE A 293 -18.20 7.20 8.00
N LEU A 294 -19.29 7.22 7.23
CA LEU A 294 -20.39 8.16 7.45
C LEU A 294 -21.06 7.99 8.82
N ARG A 295 -21.21 6.74 9.28
CA ARG A 295 -21.79 6.45 10.61
C ARG A 295 -20.85 6.81 11.76
N THR A 296 -19.54 6.70 11.55
CA THR A 296 -18.53 7.01 12.56
C THR A 296 -18.26 8.50 12.66
N GLY A 297 -18.37 9.20 11.54
CA GLY A 297 -18.03 10.60 11.39
C GLY A 297 -16.55 10.83 11.00
N PRO A 298 -16.28 11.87 10.21
CA PRO A 298 -14.94 12.16 9.71
C PRO A 298 -13.93 12.44 10.84
N ASP A 299 -14.31 13.20 11.85
CA ASP A 299 -13.43 13.61 12.94
C ASP A 299 -12.87 12.41 13.72
N ALA A 300 -13.73 11.43 14.04
CA ALA A 300 -13.32 10.22 14.74
C ALA A 300 -12.37 9.35 13.91
N VAL A 301 -12.63 9.25 12.60
CA VAL A 301 -11.75 8.50 11.68
C VAL A 301 -10.41 9.20 11.51
N ILE A 302 -10.40 10.52 11.36
CA ILE A 302 -9.18 11.32 11.22
C ILE A 302 -8.34 11.26 12.49
N ASP A 303 -8.95 11.46 13.67
CA ASP A 303 -8.26 11.37 14.96
C ASP A 303 -7.64 9.98 15.16
N PHE A 304 -8.43 8.92 14.95
CA PHE A 304 -7.95 7.55 15.06
C PHE A 304 -6.78 7.27 14.12
N SER A 305 -6.91 7.65 12.84
CA SER A 305 -5.89 7.42 11.81
C SER A 305 -4.61 8.21 12.11
N SER A 306 -4.74 9.48 12.48
CA SER A 306 -3.60 10.35 12.77
C SER A 306 -2.77 9.84 13.94
N ARG A 307 -3.43 9.36 15.00
CA ARG A 307 -2.75 8.77 16.17
C ARG A 307 -1.99 7.50 15.85
N LEU A 308 -2.58 6.58 15.04
CA LEU A 308 -1.92 5.33 14.68
C LEU A 308 -0.76 5.55 13.72
N LEU A 309 -0.96 6.41 12.72
CA LEU A 309 0.00 6.64 11.63
C LEU A 309 1.09 7.67 12.01
N GLY A 310 0.93 8.38 13.14
CA GLY A 310 1.83 9.45 13.52
C GLY A 310 1.83 10.64 12.53
N VAL A 311 0.68 10.86 11.87
CA VAL A 311 0.51 11.85 10.79
C VAL A 311 -0.37 13.00 11.26
N ASN A 312 -0.03 14.22 10.85
CA ASN A 312 -0.83 15.40 11.17
C ASN A 312 -2.28 15.22 10.63
N PRO A 313 -3.33 15.42 11.47
CA PRO A 313 -4.73 15.29 11.05
C PRO A 313 -5.10 16.10 9.81
N ASN A 314 -4.50 17.27 9.60
CA ASN A 314 -4.77 18.13 8.44
C ASN A 314 -4.37 17.51 7.09
N ARG A 315 -3.68 16.36 7.09
CA ARG A 315 -3.38 15.61 5.85
C ARG A 315 -4.51 14.71 5.41
N PHE A 316 -5.54 14.55 6.23
CA PHE A 316 -6.69 13.71 5.92
C PHE A 316 -7.88 14.58 5.52
N PRO A 317 -8.37 14.50 4.27
CA PRO A 317 -9.58 15.20 3.88
C PRO A 317 -10.79 14.63 4.63
N PRO A 318 -11.70 15.46 5.17
CA PRO A 318 -12.91 15.00 5.86
C PRO A 318 -14.01 14.51 4.90
N SER A 319 -13.62 13.91 3.80
CA SER A 319 -14.49 13.43 2.72
C SER A 319 -14.77 11.92 2.85
N PRO A 320 -15.96 11.44 2.46
CA PRO A 320 -16.29 10.02 2.41
C PRO A 320 -15.32 9.19 1.55
N ALA A 321 -14.67 9.79 0.55
CA ALA A 321 -13.65 9.15 -0.26
C ALA A 321 -12.39 8.77 0.57
N LEU A 322 -12.18 9.37 1.75
CA LEU A 322 -11.14 8.95 2.69
C LEU A 322 -11.29 7.47 3.08
N ALA A 323 -12.51 6.97 3.17
CA ALA A 323 -12.77 5.54 3.43
C ALA A 323 -12.17 4.61 2.36
N LEU A 324 -11.94 5.12 1.16
CA LEU A 324 -11.34 4.39 0.04
C LEU A 324 -9.84 4.64 -0.12
N GLY A 325 -9.25 5.42 0.81
CA GLY A 325 -7.80 5.62 0.89
C GLY A 325 -7.24 6.62 -0.12
N ILE A 326 -7.95 7.75 -0.31
CA ILE A 326 -7.42 8.88 -1.09
C ILE A 326 -6.24 9.58 -0.38
N ALA A 327 -6.08 9.36 0.93
CA ALA A 327 -4.94 9.89 1.68
C ALA A 327 -3.62 9.35 1.13
N GLU A 328 -2.69 10.27 0.90
CA GLU A 328 -1.33 9.94 0.46
C GLU A 328 -0.42 9.74 1.66
N LEU A 329 0.10 8.52 1.79
CA LEU A 329 0.96 8.09 2.90
C LEU A 329 2.22 7.40 2.36
N THR A 330 3.28 7.46 3.16
CA THR A 330 4.51 6.71 2.88
C THR A 330 4.40 5.26 3.38
N PRO A 331 5.20 4.34 2.82
CA PRO A 331 5.29 2.97 3.35
C PRO A 331 5.66 2.91 4.84
N LEU A 332 6.51 3.82 5.32
CA LEU A 332 6.88 3.89 6.74
C LEU A 332 5.69 4.30 7.62
N GLU A 333 4.92 5.31 7.22
CA GLU A 333 3.71 5.73 7.93
C GLU A 333 2.69 4.58 8.00
N MET A 334 2.46 3.90 6.88
CA MET A 334 1.58 2.73 6.86
C MET A 334 2.10 1.58 7.73
N ALA A 335 3.42 1.32 7.70
CA ALA A 335 4.04 0.29 8.54
C ALA A 335 3.87 0.60 10.03
N LEU A 336 3.99 1.88 10.43
CA LEU A 336 3.75 2.31 11.80
C LEU A 336 2.32 2.02 12.26
N GLY A 337 1.32 2.39 11.44
CA GLY A 337 -0.09 2.15 11.77
C GLY A 337 -0.41 0.67 11.95
N TYR A 338 0.06 -0.17 11.03
CA TYR A 338 -0.14 -1.63 11.12
C TYR A 338 0.69 -2.27 12.25
N ALA A 339 1.91 -1.77 12.53
CA ALA A 339 2.72 -2.22 13.66
C ALA A 339 2.05 -1.91 15.01
N THR A 340 1.40 -0.75 15.12
CA THR A 340 0.63 -0.38 16.32
C THR A 340 -0.55 -1.33 16.54
N ILE A 341 -1.27 -1.73 15.47
CA ILE A 341 -2.34 -2.76 15.55
C ILE A 341 -1.74 -4.11 15.97
N ALA A 342 -0.63 -4.52 15.35
CA ALA A 342 0.08 -5.76 15.67
C ALA A 342 0.56 -5.80 17.13
N ASN A 343 0.96 -4.65 17.68
CA ASN A 343 1.42 -4.45 19.07
C ASN A 343 0.27 -4.22 20.07
N ASN A 344 -0.91 -4.79 19.81
CA ASN A 344 -2.09 -4.68 20.67
C ASN A 344 -2.52 -3.23 20.97
N GLY A 345 -2.34 -2.35 20.01
CA GLY A 345 -2.70 -0.93 20.13
C GLY A 345 -1.70 -0.07 20.89
N ARG A 346 -0.59 -0.64 21.35
CA ARG A 346 0.48 0.09 22.04
C ARG A 346 1.38 0.80 21.03
N ARG A 347 1.82 1.98 21.40
CA ARG A 347 2.70 2.81 20.57
C ARG A 347 3.95 2.07 20.13
N VAL A 348 4.25 2.20 18.85
CA VAL A 348 5.52 1.79 18.26
C VAL A 348 6.25 3.05 17.83
N ILE A 349 7.53 3.15 18.13
CA ILE A 349 8.40 4.25 17.67
C ILE A 349 9.46 3.63 16.78
N PRO A 350 9.32 3.71 15.44
CA PRO A 350 10.30 3.13 14.53
C PRO A 350 11.63 3.87 14.61
N PHE A 351 12.73 3.13 14.69
CA PHE A 351 14.07 3.71 14.68
C PHE A 351 15.09 2.81 13.99
N SER A 352 16.19 3.44 13.55
CA SER A 352 17.19 2.81 12.70
C SER A 352 18.57 2.68 13.35
N VAL A 353 18.88 3.54 14.33
CA VAL A 353 20.17 3.56 15.02
C VAL A 353 19.96 3.08 16.45
N ARG A 354 20.73 2.08 16.88
CA ARG A 354 20.73 1.67 18.28
C ARG A 354 21.62 2.62 19.09
N TYR A 355 22.89 2.64 18.76
CA TYR A 355 23.86 3.55 19.39
C TYR A 355 25.04 3.81 18.45
N VAL A 356 25.80 4.85 18.75
CA VAL A 356 27.00 5.26 18.03
C VAL A 356 28.16 5.39 19.02
N ILE A 357 29.30 4.83 18.64
CA ILE A 357 30.54 4.96 19.42
C ILE A 357 31.60 5.75 18.63
N ASP A 358 32.42 6.49 19.36
CA ASP A 358 33.57 7.22 18.81
C ASP A 358 34.79 6.31 18.64
N GLN A 359 35.92 6.87 18.18
CA GLN A 359 37.18 6.16 18.04
C GLN A 359 37.75 5.64 19.36
N SER A 360 37.42 6.27 20.48
CA SER A 360 37.84 5.87 21.83
C SER A 360 36.96 4.79 22.43
N GLY A 361 35.88 4.40 21.75
CA GLY A 361 34.90 3.40 22.21
C GLY A 361 33.80 3.96 23.12
N ASN A 362 33.71 5.29 23.28
CA ASN A 362 32.66 5.90 24.09
C ASN A 362 31.34 5.97 23.30
N ILE A 363 30.21 5.69 23.95
CA ILE A 363 28.90 5.89 23.38
C ILE A 363 28.60 7.38 23.36
N ILE A 364 28.52 7.97 22.16
CA ILE A 364 28.24 9.39 21.95
C ILE A 364 26.77 9.67 21.58
N TYR A 365 26.03 8.67 21.18
CA TYR A 365 24.61 8.72 20.88
C TYR A 365 23.97 7.36 21.16
N ASN A 366 22.84 7.35 21.85
CA ASN A 366 22.11 6.13 22.15
C ASN A 366 20.61 6.37 21.97
N GLU A 367 20.08 6.04 20.78
CA GLU A 367 18.67 6.22 20.45
C GLU A 367 17.80 5.17 21.13
N GLU A 368 18.31 3.93 21.25
CA GLU A 368 17.57 2.83 21.86
C GLU A 368 17.18 3.15 23.30
N VAL A 369 18.08 3.70 24.08
CA VAL A 369 17.79 4.12 25.47
C VAL A 369 16.78 5.27 25.49
N LYS A 370 16.95 6.29 24.64
CA LYS A 370 16.01 7.42 24.56
C LYS A 370 14.58 6.96 24.26
N ILE A 371 14.43 6.02 23.32
CA ILE A 371 13.11 5.47 22.96
C ILE A 371 12.54 4.63 24.09
N GLN A 372 13.36 3.79 24.75
CA GLN A 372 12.92 3.00 25.89
C GLN A 372 12.44 3.88 27.06
N GLU A 373 13.17 4.94 27.39
CA GLU A 373 12.78 5.92 28.39
C GLU A 373 11.46 6.62 28.04
N GLU A 374 11.29 7.01 26.77
CA GLU A 374 10.04 7.62 26.30
C GLU A 374 8.86 6.64 26.38
N LEU A 375 9.03 5.39 25.95
CA LEU A 375 7.99 4.37 26.06
C LEU A 375 7.66 4.04 27.53
N GLN A 376 8.65 4.02 28.41
CA GLN A 376 8.42 3.86 29.86
C GLN A 376 7.66 5.03 30.47
N ARG A 377 7.98 6.26 30.06
CA ARG A 377 7.24 7.46 30.46
C ARG A 377 5.77 7.35 30.02
N GLN A 378 5.53 7.03 28.75
CA GLN A 378 4.20 6.87 28.20
C GLN A 378 3.43 5.69 28.82
N ALA A 379 4.13 4.64 29.26
CA ALA A 379 3.50 3.54 29.99
C ALA A 379 3.02 3.96 31.38
N LYS A 380 3.75 4.88 32.05
CA LYS A 380 3.37 5.38 33.40
C LYS A 380 2.16 6.31 33.35
N ASP A 381 2.04 7.14 32.32
CA ASP A 381 0.91 8.07 32.16
C ASP A 381 -0.26 7.49 31.33
N GLY A 382 -0.13 6.26 30.84
CA GLY A 382 -1.14 5.56 30.04
C GLY A 382 -1.17 5.95 28.56
N SER A 383 -0.40 6.95 28.13
CA SER A 383 -0.39 7.44 26.74
C SER A 383 0.27 6.48 25.73
N ILE A 384 0.90 5.41 26.23
CA ILE A 384 1.43 4.33 25.39
C ILE A 384 0.32 3.60 24.62
N GLN A 385 -0.89 3.56 25.16
CA GLN A 385 -2.04 2.92 24.52
C GLN A 385 -2.68 3.89 23.51
N VAL A 386 -2.31 3.75 22.23
CA VAL A 386 -2.78 4.61 21.14
C VAL A 386 -4.24 4.34 20.81
N ILE A 387 -4.62 3.06 20.76
CA ILE A 387 -5.98 2.55 20.62
C ILE A 387 -6.22 1.47 21.66
N SER A 388 -7.48 1.22 22.04
CA SER A 388 -7.76 0.20 23.04
C SER A 388 -7.27 -1.18 22.62
N GLU A 389 -6.86 -2.00 23.58
CA GLU A 389 -6.40 -3.37 23.32
C GLU A 389 -7.47 -4.20 22.63
N GLY A 390 -8.74 -4.03 23.05
CA GLY A 390 -9.87 -4.69 22.43
C GLY A 390 -10.10 -4.27 20.99
N THR A 391 -9.93 -2.99 20.65
CA THR A 391 -10.00 -2.52 19.25
C THR A 391 -8.90 -3.18 18.41
N ALA A 392 -7.67 -3.18 18.91
CA ALA A 392 -6.54 -3.82 18.22
C ALA A 392 -6.78 -5.33 18.05
N TYR A 393 -7.30 -6.00 19.07
CA TYR A 393 -7.64 -7.43 19.03
C TYR A 393 -8.68 -7.73 17.96
N ILE A 394 -9.79 -6.98 17.93
CA ILE A 394 -10.86 -7.17 16.94
C ILE A 394 -10.33 -6.92 15.53
N LEU A 395 -9.59 -5.82 15.32
CA LEU A 395 -8.96 -5.52 14.02
C LEU A 395 -8.00 -6.63 13.58
N LYS A 396 -7.15 -7.13 14.47
CA LYS A 396 -6.21 -8.22 14.20
C LYS A 396 -6.95 -9.47 13.73
N LYS A 397 -8.06 -9.85 14.38
CA LYS A 397 -8.91 -10.96 13.96
C LYS A 397 -9.52 -10.74 12.57
N MET A 398 -10.05 -9.55 12.30
CA MET A 398 -10.60 -9.22 10.99
C MET A 398 -9.53 -9.22 9.90
N LEU A 399 -8.35 -8.67 10.17
CA LEU A 399 -7.21 -8.65 9.23
C LEU A 399 -6.62 -10.04 8.98
N THR A 400 -6.69 -10.92 9.97
CA THR A 400 -6.35 -12.34 9.79
C THR A 400 -7.30 -12.99 8.77
N ASN A 401 -8.61 -12.73 8.87
CA ASN A 401 -9.57 -13.21 7.89
C ASN A 401 -9.29 -12.68 6.47
N VAL A 402 -8.90 -11.41 6.33
CA VAL A 402 -8.50 -10.84 5.01
C VAL A 402 -7.30 -11.59 4.43
N ALA A 403 -6.27 -11.84 5.25
CA ALA A 403 -5.05 -12.50 4.81
C ALA A 403 -5.25 -13.99 4.51
N MET A 404 -6.10 -14.68 5.29
CA MET A 404 -6.21 -16.13 5.24
C MET A 404 -7.36 -16.65 4.37
N ALA A 405 -8.40 -15.83 4.17
CA ALA A 405 -9.62 -16.22 3.44
C ALA A 405 -10.17 -15.12 2.51
N GLY A 406 -9.61 -13.91 2.54
CA GLY A 406 -10.03 -12.76 1.74
C GLY A 406 -9.13 -12.47 0.54
N THR A 407 -9.05 -11.18 0.18
CA THR A 407 -8.36 -10.69 -1.02
C THR A 407 -6.86 -11.01 -1.09
N ALA A 408 -6.20 -11.31 0.04
CA ALA A 408 -4.78 -11.66 0.05
C ALA A 408 -4.52 -13.18 0.02
N ALA A 409 -5.51 -14.01 0.30
CA ALA A 409 -5.32 -15.43 0.56
C ALA A 409 -4.62 -16.19 -0.58
N MET A 410 -5.06 -15.99 -1.82
CA MET A 410 -4.47 -16.65 -2.98
C MET A 410 -3.01 -16.20 -3.23
N GLY A 411 -2.76 -14.90 -3.20
CA GLY A 411 -1.41 -14.37 -3.41
C GLY A 411 -0.43 -14.81 -2.32
N LEU A 412 -0.92 -15.00 -1.10
CA LEU A 412 -0.11 -15.35 0.07
C LEU A 412 0.23 -16.85 0.11
N ARG A 413 -0.75 -17.72 -0.11
CA ARG A 413 -0.67 -19.18 0.14
C ARG A 413 -0.35 -20.04 -1.07
N ASP A 414 -0.63 -19.55 -2.27
CA ASP A 414 -0.35 -20.25 -3.51
C ASP A 414 1.14 -20.61 -3.59
N PRO A 415 1.51 -21.90 -3.78
CA PRO A 415 2.90 -22.36 -3.83
C PRO A 415 3.76 -21.67 -4.90
N GLU A 416 3.14 -21.26 -6.01
CA GLU A 416 3.83 -20.57 -7.11
C GLU A 416 3.94 -19.06 -6.90
N LYS A 417 3.24 -18.52 -5.90
CA LYS A 417 3.21 -17.07 -5.60
C LYS A 417 3.92 -16.74 -4.30
N GLY A 418 3.18 -16.69 -3.20
CA GLY A 418 3.71 -16.31 -1.89
C GLY A 418 4.29 -17.47 -1.09
N ASN A 419 3.67 -18.63 -1.21
CA ASN A 419 4.02 -19.89 -0.53
C ASN A 419 4.21 -19.76 1.00
N TYR A 420 3.52 -18.80 1.65
CA TYR A 420 3.58 -18.63 3.09
C TYR A 420 2.59 -19.55 3.79
N ARG A 421 3.07 -20.34 4.76
CA ARG A 421 2.28 -21.36 5.49
C ARG A 421 1.89 -20.93 6.90
N GLY A 422 2.44 -19.84 7.39
CA GLY A 422 2.13 -19.31 8.72
C GLY A 422 0.77 -18.59 8.77
N ILE A 423 0.47 -18.04 9.93
CA ILE A 423 -0.69 -17.18 10.15
C ILE A 423 -0.26 -15.73 9.94
N ALA A 424 -0.99 -15.01 9.12
CA ALA A 424 -0.77 -13.59 8.86
C ALA A 424 -2.06 -12.79 9.03
N ALA A 425 -1.91 -11.51 9.30
CA ALA A 425 -2.96 -10.51 9.23
C ALA A 425 -2.51 -9.40 8.28
N GLY A 426 -3.42 -8.80 7.54
CA GLY A 426 -3.05 -7.73 6.62
C GLY A 426 -4.18 -7.31 5.69
N LYS A 427 -3.89 -6.28 4.89
CA LYS A 427 -4.84 -5.70 3.94
C LYS A 427 -4.16 -5.33 2.63
N THR A 428 -4.80 -5.69 1.53
CA THR A 428 -4.44 -5.24 0.18
C THR A 428 -4.95 -3.83 -0.07
N GLY A 429 -4.19 -3.04 -0.81
CA GLY A 429 -4.59 -1.73 -1.31
C GLY A 429 -4.29 -1.62 -2.79
N SER A 430 -5.30 -1.33 -3.59
CA SER A 430 -5.17 -1.02 -5.00
C SER A 430 -5.98 0.22 -5.29
N THR A 431 -5.46 1.11 -6.11
CA THR A 431 -6.22 2.26 -6.62
C THR A 431 -7.07 1.85 -7.81
N SER A 432 -8.15 2.58 -8.07
CA SER A 432 -9.13 2.27 -9.12
C SER A 432 -8.50 2.12 -10.52
N SER A 433 -7.43 2.87 -10.80
CA SER A 433 -6.70 2.83 -12.07
C SER A 433 -5.46 1.93 -12.03
N PHE A 434 -5.31 1.07 -11.01
CA PHE A 434 -4.12 0.23 -10.81
C PHE A 434 -2.80 1.00 -10.81
N THR A 435 -2.77 2.23 -10.31
CA THR A 435 -1.54 3.05 -10.25
C THR A 435 -0.68 2.70 -9.03
N ASN A 436 -1.28 2.12 -7.99
CA ASN A 436 -0.62 1.71 -6.76
C ASN A 436 -1.07 0.32 -6.33
N ALA A 437 -0.11 -0.50 -5.95
CA ALA A 437 -0.35 -1.81 -5.36
C ALA A 437 0.31 -1.90 -3.98
N TRP A 438 -0.50 -1.99 -2.92
CA TRP A 438 -0.06 -2.05 -1.53
C TRP A 438 -0.39 -3.38 -0.88
N TYR A 439 0.52 -3.90 -0.10
CA TYR A 439 0.20 -4.89 0.91
C TYR A 439 0.79 -4.50 2.25
N CYS A 440 -0.08 -4.28 3.22
CA CYS A 440 0.29 -4.00 4.60
C CYS A 440 -0.05 -5.23 5.42
N GLY A 441 0.96 -6.02 5.76
CA GLY A 441 0.78 -7.29 6.43
C GLY A 441 1.69 -7.45 7.64
N PHE A 442 1.26 -8.27 8.60
CA PHE A 442 2.04 -8.62 9.77
C PHE A 442 1.78 -10.05 10.22
N ASP A 443 2.77 -10.62 10.85
CA ASP A 443 2.68 -11.81 11.68
C ASP A 443 2.98 -11.45 13.15
N PRO A 444 3.11 -12.39 14.08
CA PRO A 444 3.41 -12.08 15.47
C PRO A 444 4.72 -11.30 15.70
N ASN A 445 5.70 -11.44 14.81
CA ASN A 445 7.03 -10.89 15.01
C ASN A 445 7.28 -9.60 14.22
N TYR A 446 6.74 -9.51 12.99
CA TYR A 446 7.11 -8.45 12.06
C TYR A 446 5.89 -7.86 11.36
N THR A 447 5.95 -6.56 11.11
CA THR A 447 5.03 -5.84 10.22
C THR A 447 5.80 -5.38 9.00
N THR A 448 5.33 -5.77 7.82
CA THR A 448 5.95 -5.35 6.55
C THR A 448 4.93 -4.71 5.64
N VAL A 449 5.29 -3.55 5.13
CA VAL A 449 4.54 -2.87 4.07
C VAL A 449 5.33 -2.94 2.77
N ILE A 450 4.63 -3.35 1.71
CA ILE A 450 5.13 -3.39 0.35
C ILE A 450 4.28 -2.47 -0.51
N TRP A 451 4.93 -1.65 -1.30
CA TRP A 451 4.32 -0.80 -2.31
C TRP A 451 5.00 -1.01 -3.66
N LEU A 452 4.20 -1.06 -4.72
CA LEU A 452 4.66 -1.00 -6.11
C LEU A 452 3.84 0.04 -6.87
N GLY A 453 4.48 0.73 -7.78
CA GLY A 453 3.88 1.76 -8.62
C GLY A 453 4.94 2.45 -9.48
N PHE A 454 4.52 3.44 -10.23
CA PHE A 454 5.44 4.33 -10.91
C PHE A 454 5.69 5.57 -10.08
N ASP A 455 6.83 6.23 -10.29
CA ASP A 455 7.10 7.53 -9.65
C ASP A 455 6.09 8.57 -10.09
N LYS A 456 5.62 8.50 -11.32
CA LYS A 456 4.49 9.29 -11.80
C LYS A 456 3.17 8.58 -11.45
N SER A 457 2.40 9.19 -10.54
CA SER A 457 1.21 8.58 -9.93
C SER A 457 0.03 8.37 -10.91
N SER A 458 0.06 8.98 -12.09
CA SER A 458 -0.95 8.81 -13.14
C SER A 458 -0.77 7.53 -13.97
N ILE A 459 0.41 6.88 -13.90
CA ILE A 459 0.72 5.72 -14.71
C ILE A 459 0.23 4.44 -14.06
N SER A 460 -0.56 3.67 -14.80
CA SER A 460 -1.12 2.40 -14.35
C SER A 460 -0.09 1.26 -14.42
N LEU A 461 -0.12 0.38 -13.43
CA LEU A 461 0.59 -0.90 -13.45
C LEU A 461 0.01 -1.90 -14.47
N GLY A 462 -1.16 -1.59 -15.03
CA GLY A 462 -1.89 -2.43 -15.97
C GLY A 462 -3.16 -3.06 -15.38
N ARG A 463 -4.12 -3.36 -16.26
CA ARG A 463 -5.39 -3.98 -15.83
C ARG A 463 -5.13 -5.34 -15.19
N GLY A 464 -5.78 -5.62 -14.09
CA GLY A 464 -5.60 -6.86 -13.34
C GLY A 464 -4.35 -6.91 -12.46
N GLN A 465 -3.46 -5.89 -12.51
CA GLN A 465 -2.24 -5.81 -11.69
C GLN A 465 -2.56 -5.26 -10.28
N ALA A 466 -3.48 -5.94 -9.61
CA ALA A 466 -3.88 -5.62 -8.25
C ALA A 466 -2.82 -6.03 -7.22
N ALA A 467 -2.93 -5.49 -6.03
CA ALA A 467 -2.02 -5.81 -4.91
C ALA A 467 -1.95 -7.31 -4.58
N SER A 468 -3.06 -8.05 -4.75
CA SER A 468 -3.11 -9.51 -4.56
C SER A 468 -2.21 -10.29 -5.52
N VAL A 469 -1.94 -9.70 -6.70
CA VAL A 469 -1.08 -10.29 -7.74
C VAL A 469 0.37 -9.83 -7.60
N LEU A 470 0.59 -8.57 -7.22
CA LEU A 470 1.92 -7.96 -7.19
C LEU A 470 2.54 -7.96 -5.79
N ALA A 471 1.94 -7.25 -4.83
CA ALA A 471 2.55 -6.97 -3.53
C ALA A 471 2.43 -8.16 -2.55
N VAL A 472 1.30 -8.84 -2.51
CA VAL A 472 1.05 -9.96 -1.59
C VAL A 472 2.03 -11.12 -1.80
N PRO A 473 2.32 -11.58 -3.04
CA PRO A 473 3.28 -12.65 -3.26
C PRO A 473 4.70 -12.32 -2.79
N ILE A 474 5.12 -11.05 -2.92
CA ILE A 474 6.43 -10.60 -2.43
C ILE A 474 6.51 -10.79 -0.92
N TRP A 475 5.50 -10.30 -0.19
CA TRP A 475 5.42 -10.44 1.26
C TRP A 475 5.47 -11.92 1.67
N GLY A 476 4.68 -12.76 1.01
CA GLY A 476 4.64 -14.19 1.30
C GLY A 476 6.01 -14.87 1.13
N ARG A 477 6.72 -14.61 0.02
CA ARG A 477 8.05 -15.15 -0.22
C ARG A 477 9.09 -14.60 0.75
N MET A 478 9.03 -13.29 1.07
CA MET A 478 9.91 -12.70 2.08
C MET A 478 9.79 -13.41 3.41
N TYR A 479 8.57 -13.59 3.92
CA TYR A 479 8.32 -14.21 5.21
C TYR A 479 8.63 -15.72 5.20
N ASN A 480 8.34 -16.40 4.09
CA ASN A 480 8.76 -17.78 3.92
C ASN A 480 10.29 -17.94 4.05
N ARG A 481 11.06 -17.03 3.44
CA ARG A 481 12.52 -17.00 3.53
C ARG A 481 13.03 -16.51 4.90
N PHE A 482 12.34 -15.59 5.57
CA PHE A 482 12.69 -15.14 6.92
C PHE A 482 12.72 -16.32 7.89
N TYR A 483 11.74 -17.22 7.78
CA TYR A 483 11.60 -18.40 8.63
C TYR A 483 12.19 -19.70 8.05
N GLY A 484 12.80 -19.62 6.89
CA GLY A 484 13.39 -20.80 6.23
C GLY A 484 12.37 -21.85 5.80
N GLY A 485 11.12 -21.42 5.54
CA GLY A 485 10.03 -22.31 5.09
C GLY A 485 9.39 -23.15 6.19
N GLN A 486 9.76 -22.97 7.44
CA GLN A 486 9.26 -23.72 8.61
C GLN A 486 9.38 -22.88 9.88
N ASN A 487 8.80 -23.35 10.98
CA ASN A 487 8.85 -22.65 12.27
C ASN A 487 8.18 -21.25 12.24
N TYR A 488 7.05 -21.17 11.56
CA TYR A 488 6.27 -19.93 11.51
C TYR A 488 5.72 -19.59 12.90
N PRO A 489 5.79 -18.31 13.31
CA PRO A 489 5.24 -17.89 14.59
C PRO A 489 3.71 -18.00 14.61
N SER A 490 3.15 -18.23 15.80
CA SER A 490 1.73 -18.18 16.07
C SER A 490 1.40 -16.95 16.90
N PHE A 491 0.20 -16.38 16.73
CA PHE A 491 -0.28 -15.28 17.59
C PHE A 491 -0.49 -15.69 19.06
N GLY A 492 -0.14 -16.93 19.42
CA GLY A 492 -0.24 -17.46 20.76
C GLY A 492 -1.67 -17.86 21.14
N GLU A 493 -1.89 -18.08 22.44
CA GLU A 493 -3.23 -18.33 22.97
C GLU A 493 -4.10 -17.10 22.78
N ASP A 494 -5.35 -17.33 22.45
CA ASP A 494 -6.32 -16.31 22.09
C ASP A 494 -6.95 -15.70 23.37
N VAL A 495 -6.13 -14.97 24.12
CA VAL A 495 -6.60 -14.24 25.30
C VAL A 495 -7.44 -13.07 24.83
N ILE A 496 -8.74 -13.17 25.09
CA ILE A 496 -9.70 -12.10 24.75
C ILE A 496 -9.55 -10.97 25.78
N PRO A 497 -9.24 -9.72 25.36
CA PRO A 497 -9.16 -8.60 26.29
C PRO A 497 -10.46 -8.41 27.07
N GLU A 498 -10.35 -7.98 28.34
CA GLU A 498 -11.50 -7.83 29.24
C GLU A 498 -12.59 -6.91 28.66
N GLU A 499 -12.21 -5.89 27.93
CA GLU A 499 -13.13 -4.92 27.31
C GLU A 499 -13.88 -5.47 26.08
N VAL A 500 -13.51 -6.67 25.58
CA VAL A 500 -14.16 -7.33 24.46
C VAL A 500 -15.25 -8.26 24.94
N GLN A 501 -16.39 -8.22 24.30
CA GLN A 501 -17.45 -9.21 24.46
C GLN A 501 -17.71 -9.94 23.16
N GLY A 502 -17.93 -11.26 23.25
CA GLY A 502 -18.30 -12.11 22.14
C GLY A 502 -19.81 -12.30 22.06
N GLY A 503 -20.30 -12.43 20.86
CA GLY A 503 -21.68 -12.82 20.54
C GLY A 503 -21.73 -13.63 19.28
N GLY A 504 -22.92 -14.06 18.86
CA GLY A 504 -23.17 -14.72 17.60
C GLY A 504 -23.95 -13.81 16.64
N THR A 505 -23.58 -13.81 15.38
CA THR A 505 -24.38 -13.23 14.30
C THR A 505 -24.54 -14.22 13.16
N CYS A 506 -25.55 -14.03 12.32
CA CYS A 506 -25.69 -14.81 11.09
C CYS A 506 -24.47 -14.62 10.21
N ALA A 507 -23.82 -15.72 9.85
CA ALA A 507 -22.57 -15.67 9.07
C ALA A 507 -22.75 -15.05 7.68
N TYR A 508 -23.97 -14.97 7.24
CA TYR A 508 -24.30 -14.45 5.93
C TYR A 508 -24.52 -12.92 5.95
N ASN A 509 -25.38 -12.41 6.78
CA ASN A 509 -25.84 -11.02 6.75
C ASN A 509 -25.54 -10.21 8.01
N GLY A 510 -24.88 -10.80 9.02
CA GLY A 510 -24.51 -10.12 10.25
C GLY A 510 -25.67 -9.75 11.17
N LEU A 511 -26.89 -10.16 10.88
CA LEU A 511 -28.06 -9.96 11.73
C LEU A 511 -28.08 -10.95 12.89
N SER A 512 -28.98 -10.75 13.87
CA SER A 512 -29.19 -11.71 14.94
C SER A 512 -29.63 -13.07 14.35
N PRO A 513 -28.95 -14.18 14.66
CA PRO A 513 -29.17 -15.44 13.99
C PRO A 513 -30.51 -16.05 14.37
N LYS A 514 -31.19 -16.65 13.40
CA LYS A 514 -32.39 -17.47 13.65
C LYS A 514 -31.94 -18.85 14.11
N PRO A 515 -32.30 -19.28 15.34
CA PRO A 515 -31.90 -20.57 15.88
C PRO A 515 -32.25 -21.75 14.97
N GLY A 516 -31.32 -22.66 14.77
CA GLY A 516 -31.51 -23.87 13.96
C GLY A 516 -31.52 -23.66 12.43
N VAL A 517 -31.44 -22.41 11.97
CA VAL A 517 -31.50 -22.06 10.54
C VAL A 517 -30.23 -21.39 10.05
N CYS A 518 -29.78 -20.35 10.76
CA CYS A 518 -28.62 -19.57 10.36
C CYS A 518 -27.31 -20.23 10.79
N PRO A 519 -26.31 -20.34 9.91
CA PRO A 519 -24.94 -20.55 10.36
C PRO A 519 -24.51 -19.33 11.16
N VAL A 520 -23.87 -19.56 12.31
CA VAL A 520 -23.47 -18.52 13.24
C VAL A 520 -21.97 -18.26 13.10
N THR A 521 -21.60 -16.99 12.99
CA THR A 521 -20.21 -16.54 13.07
C THR A 521 -20.01 -15.69 14.33
N GLN A 522 -18.77 -15.59 14.77
CA GLN A 522 -18.43 -14.78 15.95
C GLN A 522 -18.60 -13.30 15.65
N ASN A 523 -19.28 -12.59 16.54
CA ASN A 523 -19.33 -11.14 16.59
C ASN A 523 -18.56 -10.66 17.82
N LEU A 524 -17.47 -9.95 17.60
CA LEU A 524 -16.67 -9.33 18.64
C LEU A 524 -17.00 -7.84 18.69
N THR A 525 -17.36 -7.34 19.87
CA THR A 525 -17.68 -5.94 20.13
C THR A 525 -16.94 -5.47 21.38
N LEU A 526 -16.73 -4.16 21.51
CA LEU A 526 -16.34 -3.57 22.78
C LEU A 526 -17.54 -3.51 23.73
N LYS A 527 -17.31 -3.75 25.02
CA LYS A 527 -18.33 -3.57 26.05
C LYS A 527 -18.83 -2.11 26.07
N PRO A 528 -20.09 -1.87 26.45
CA PRO A 528 -20.63 -0.53 26.62
C PRO A 528 -19.80 0.30 27.61
N ILE A 529 -19.68 1.58 27.35
CA ILE A 529 -19.10 2.56 28.29
C ILE A 529 -20.02 3.77 28.41
N THR A 530 -20.00 4.41 29.56
CA THR A 530 -20.71 5.67 29.79
C THR A 530 -19.71 6.80 29.91
N VAL A 531 -19.79 7.78 29.02
CA VAL A 531 -18.93 8.97 28.99
C VAL A 531 -19.83 10.21 29.06
N ALA A 532 -19.59 11.06 30.05
CA ALA A 532 -20.42 12.27 30.27
C ALA A 532 -21.93 12.00 30.29
N GLY A 533 -22.35 10.89 30.88
CA GLY A 533 -23.78 10.51 30.97
C GLY A 533 -24.36 9.87 29.69
N VAL A 534 -23.57 9.74 28.61
CA VAL A 534 -24.00 9.09 27.37
C VAL A 534 -23.42 7.69 27.31
N THR A 535 -24.27 6.68 27.16
CA THR A 535 -23.81 5.29 26.98
C THR A 535 -23.51 5.03 25.51
N LYS A 536 -22.24 4.74 25.21
CA LYS A 536 -21.80 4.24 23.90
C LYS A 536 -21.83 2.71 23.92
N ALA A 537 -22.59 2.12 23.01
CA ALA A 537 -22.71 0.67 22.83
C ALA A 537 -23.02 0.35 21.37
N VAL A 538 -22.54 -0.79 20.90
CA VAL A 538 -22.95 -1.29 19.56
C VAL A 538 -24.45 -1.62 19.61
N MET A 539 -25.20 -1.06 18.66
CA MET A 539 -26.63 -1.31 18.57
C MET A 539 -26.91 -2.77 18.21
N GLY A 540 -27.94 -3.34 18.82
CA GLY A 540 -28.40 -4.69 18.50
C GLY A 540 -28.85 -4.82 17.06
N ASN A 541 -28.54 -5.94 16.43
CA ASN A 541 -28.97 -6.24 15.07
C ASN A 541 -30.44 -6.70 15.02
N ARG A 542 -31.13 -6.42 13.92
CA ARG A 542 -32.41 -7.04 13.62
C ARG A 542 -32.27 -8.56 13.49
N GLN A 543 -33.36 -9.28 13.68
CA GLN A 543 -33.35 -10.74 13.52
C GLN A 543 -33.26 -11.12 12.03
N CYS A 544 -32.45 -12.14 11.71
CA CYS A 544 -32.37 -12.72 10.39
C CYS A 544 -33.65 -13.54 10.11
N ASP A 545 -34.20 -13.41 8.91
CA ASP A 545 -35.37 -14.20 8.48
C ASP A 545 -35.04 -15.69 8.22
N GLY A 546 -33.77 -15.99 8.00
CA GLY A 546 -33.28 -17.36 7.75
C GLY A 546 -33.35 -17.78 6.29
N GLU A 547 -33.69 -16.91 5.37
CA GLU A 547 -33.71 -17.22 3.94
C GLU A 547 -32.29 -17.33 3.39
N ARG A 548 -32.01 -18.43 2.65
CA ARG A 548 -30.66 -18.71 2.11
C ARG A 548 -30.30 -17.90 0.88
N ASP A 549 -31.29 -17.31 0.19
CA ASP A 549 -31.10 -16.60 -1.09
C ASP A 549 -30.56 -15.19 -0.96
N HIS A 550 -30.38 -14.68 0.27
CA HIS A 550 -29.84 -13.34 0.55
C HIS A 550 -28.31 -13.20 0.31
N HIS A 551 -27.65 -14.18 -0.35
CA HIS A 551 -26.17 -14.29 -0.29
C HIS A 551 -25.51 -14.43 -1.65
N LYS A 552 -26.24 -14.29 -2.73
CA LYS A 552 -25.68 -14.19 -4.08
C LYS A 552 -25.40 -12.72 -4.38
N SER A 553 -24.28 -12.44 -5.04
CA SER A 553 -24.06 -11.14 -5.65
C SER A 553 -25.21 -10.88 -6.64
N MET A 554 -25.70 -9.68 -6.62
CA MET A 554 -26.80 -9.25 -7.46
C MET A 554 -26.35 -8.05 -8.29
N ASP A 555 -26.75 -8.00 -9.54
CA ASP A 555 -26.63 -6.76 -10.29
C ASP A 555 -27.60 -5.70 -9.73
N PHE A 556 -27.48 -4.47 -10.18
CA PHE A 556 -28.31 -3.38 -9.67
C PHE A 556 -29.82 -3.59 -9.90
N ARG A 557 -30.18 -4.23 -11.01
CA ARG A 557 -31.57 -4.51 -11.36
C ARG A 557 -32.17 -5.59 -10.46
N GLU A 558 -31.47 -6.70 -10.30
CA GLU A 558 -31.85 -7.80 -9.41
C GLU A 558 -31.93 -7.33 -7.94
N PHE A 559 -31.01 -6.45 -7.53
CA PHE A 559 -31.03 -5.82 -6.21
C PHE A 559 -32.30 -4.98 -5.98
N LEU A 560 -32.69 -4.11 -6.93
CA LEU A 560 -33.89 -3.29 -6.82
C LEU A 560 -35.18 -4.14 -6.79
N GLN A 561 -35.25 -5.17 -7.60
CA GLN A 561 -36.36 -6.10 -7.60
C GLN A 561 -36.54 -6.81 -6.26
N LYS A 562 -35.45 -7.30 -5.69
CA LYS A 562 -35.44 -8.14 -4.48
C LYS A 562 -35.65 -7.33 -3.20
N GLU A 563 -34.89 -6.26 -3.02
CA GLU A 563 -34.84 -5.50 -1.77
C GLU A 563 -35.96 -4.40 -1.70
N TYR A 564 -36.35 -3.87 -2.83
CA TYR A 564 -37.36 -2.80 -2.91
C TYR A 564 -38.65 -3.23 -3.59
N GLN A 565 -38.74 -4.49 -4.05
CA GLN A 565 -39.93 -5.04 -4.73
C GLN A 565 -40.36 -4.24 -5.97
N ILE A 566 -39.39 -3.62 -6.65
CA ILE A 566 -39.66 -2.82 -7.85
C ILE A 566 -39.88 -3.76 -9.03
N SER A 567 -40.99 -3.57 -9.76
CA SER A 567 -41.33 -4.42 -10.91
C SER A 567 -40.42 -4.13 -12.13
N ASP A 568 -40.33 -5.10 -13.04
CA ASP A 568 -39.61 -4.95 -14.32
C ASP A 568 -40.14 -3.76 -15.13
N GLU A 569 -41.46 -3.46 -15.04
CA GLU A 569 -42.08 -2.36 -15.72
C GLU A 569 -41.66 -0.99 -15.17
N GLU A 570 -41.45 -0.90 -13.85
CA GLU A 570 -40.95 0.31 -13.18
C GLU A 570 -39.46 0.49 -13.46
N LEU A 571 -38.70 -0.57 -13.48
CA LEU A 571 -37.27 -0.56 -13.83
C LEU A 571 -37.05 -0.14 -15.30
N GLY A 572 -37.90 -0.57 -16.21
CA GLY A 572 -37.86 -0.13 -17.62
C GLY A 572 -38.05 1.38 -17.81
N LYS A 573 -38.74 2.04 -16.86
CA LYS A 573 -38.87 3.51 -16.84
C LYS A 573 -37.65 4.23 -16.28
N THR A 574 -36.88 3.56 -15.42
CA THR A 574 -35.65 4.10 -14.77
C THR A 574 -34.39 3.88 -15.58
N ASP A 575 -34.32 2.87 -16.42
CA ASP A 575 -33.15 2.51 -17.25
C ASP A 575 -32.65 3.64 -18.17
N ARG A 576 -33.45 4.66 -18.44
CA ARG A 576 -33.01 5.84 -19.20
C ARG A 576 -32.18 6.84 -18.38
N LYS A 577 -32.20 6.75 -17.04
CA LYS A 577 -31.47 7.69 -16.14
C LYS A 577 -30.25 7.11 -15.48
N PHE A 578 -30.12 5.80 -15.43
CA PHE A 578 -29.05 5.10 -14.70
C PHE A 578 -28.21 4.16 -15.59
N LYS A 579 -27.84 4.61 -16.78
CA LYS A 579 -26.69 3.95 -17.42
C LYS A 579 -25.45 4.36 -16.65
N PRO A 580 -24.69 3.42 -16.04
CA PRO A 580 -23.39 3.75 -15.53
C PRO A 580 -22.56 4.31 -16.69
N ARG A 581 -21.97 5.48 -16.51
CA ARG A 581 -20.93 5.96 -17.43
C ARG A 581 -19.79 4.95 -17.32
N THR A 582 -19.72 4.06 -18.28
CA THR A 582 -18.50 3.29 -18.55
C THR A 582 -17.48 4.28 -19.08
N GLU A 583 -16.68 4.86 -18.19
CA GLU A 583 -15.42 5.52 -18.49
C GLU A 583 -14.30 4.83 -17.74
#